data_1607aba69c24b28dcdbb1c44de0910d2
#
_entry.id   1607aba69c24b28dcdbb1c44de0910d2
#
_cell.length_a   1.000
_cell.length_b   1.000
_cell.length_c   1.000
_cell.angle_alpha   90.00
_cell.angle_beta   90.00
_cell.angle_gamma   90.00
#
_symmetry.space_group_name_H-M   'P 1'
#
loop_
_entity.id
_entity.type
_entity.pdbx_description
1 polymer ?
#
loop_
_entity_poly.entity_id
_entity_poly.type
_entity_poly.pdbx_seq_one_letter_code
_entity_poly.pdbx_strand_id
1 'polypeptide(L)'
;MRKIRIAIVGIGNCASSLVQGINFYDGSSANGNSIGLMHRKIGGYRPSDIEVVAAFDIDRRKVGSDVSRAIFSPPNCTKIFCEKIKLTGAIVKMGCVLDGCPPHMQDQDPLRTFLPLEKETTREEIIAELKNSSAELMVNYLPVGSEQATRFYAGCALEAGLGFVNNIPVFIASDPAWAKRFADKNLPLIGDDIKAQMGATIVHRALVDLFRKRGVKVVRTYQLNTGGNTDFLNMLNRTRLASKKTSKTEAVQSVMGDRLVDENIHIGPSDYVPWQLDNKIAFIRVEGRLFGDVPMEIDLKLSVEDSPNSAGVAIDAIRCCKVALDRGIGGVLHSPSAYFSKHPPVQMTDDEAFRCVEQFIRGDREN
;
A
#
# COMPACT_ATOMS: atom_id res chain seq x y z
N MET A 1 10.77 23.87 9.88
CA MET A 1 10.01 23.29 8.76
C MET A 1 8.84 22.52 9.31
N ARG A 2 7.68 22.55 8.66
CA ARG A 2 6.55 21.69 9.06
C ARG A 2 6.91 20.23 8.76
N LYS A 3 6.63 19.32 9.70
CA LYS A 3 6.86 17.89 9.56
C LYS A 3 5.53 17.16 9.39
N ILE A 4 5.61 15.94 8.87
CA ILE A 4 4.48 15.02 8.77
C ILE A 4 4.75 13.89 9.75
N ARG A 5 4.08 13.88 10.88
CA ARG A 5 4.28 12.87 11.92
C ARG A 5 3.37 11.68 11.69
N ILE A 6 3.97 10.53 11.42
CA ILE A 6 3.24 9.31 11.11
C ILE A 6 3.42 8.23 12.17
N ALA A 7 2.35 7.49 12.42
CA ALA A 7 2.38 6.19 13.07
C ALA A 7 2.37 5.08 12.00
N ILE A 8 3.15 4.03 12.17
CA ILE A 8 3.16 2.88 11.25
C ILE A 8 2.67 1.64 11.99
N VAL A 9 1.75 0.91 11.37
CA VAL A 9 1.31 -0.42 11.84
C VAL A 9 1.80 -1.48 10.87
N GLY A 10 2.63 -2.41 11.36
CA GLY A 10 3.34 -3.40 10.57
C GLY A 10 4.68 -2.89 10.05
N ILE A 11 5.78 -3.27 10.74
CA ILE A 11 7.16 -2.88 10.38
C ILE A 11 7.78 -3.96 9.47
N GLY A 12 7.04 -4.28 8.39
CA GLY A 12 7.45 -5.24 7.37
C GLY A 12 8.30 -4.63 6.25
N ASN A 13 8.38 -5.34 5.11
CA ASN A 13 9.15 -4.93 3.93
C ASN A 13 8.72 -3.54 3.40
N CYS A 14 7.41 -3.27 3.31
CA CYS A 14 6.90 -1.98 2.82
C CYS A 14 7.28 -0.83 3.75
N ALA A 15 7.18 -1.03 5.08
CA ALA A 15 7.62 -0.04 6.06
C ALA A 15 9.15 0.18 5.97
N SER A 16 9.93 -0.90 5.80
CA SER A 16 11.37 -0.83 5.59
C SER A 16 11.70 0.05 4.39
N SER A 17 11.08 -0.21 3.25
CA SER A 17 11.31 0.57 2.02
C SER A 17 10.87 2.03 2.17
N LEU A 18 9.76 2.31 2.86
CA LEU A 18 9.31 3.69 3.13
C LEU A 18 10.33 4.45 3.98
N VAL A 19 10.78 3.86 5.09
CA VAL A 19 11.75 4.51 6.00
C VAL A 19 13.11 4.70 5.33
N GLN A 20 13.58 3.72 4.56
CA GLN A 20 14.76 3.87 3.73
C GLN A 20 14.59 5.02 2.73
N GLY A 21 13.44 5.11 2.04
CA GLY A 21 13.14 6.17 1.06
C GLY A 21 13.15 7.56 1.70
N ILE A 22 12.53 7.74 2.86
CA ILE A 22 12.55 9.01 3.61
C ILE A 22 13.99 9.50 3.83
N ASN A 23 14.90 8.60 4.22
CA ASN A 23 16.31 8.93 4.47
C ASN A 23 17.11 9.10 3.17
N PHE A 24 16.85 8.27 2.15
CA PHE A 24 17.54 8.32 0.86
C PHE A 24 17.34 9.67 0.16
N TYR A 25 16.12 10.20 0.16
CA TYR A 25 15.79 11.47 -0.48
C TYR A 25 16.09 12.70 0.40
N ASP A 26 16.58 12.54 1.63
CA ASP A 26 17.01 13.66 2.48
C ASP A 26 18.30 14.32 1.96
N GLY A 27 19.26 13.51 1.44
CA GLY A 27 20.55 14.02 0.96
C GLY A 27 20.62 14.31 -0.55
N SER A 28 19.80 13.65 -1.36
CA SER A 28 19.90 13.71 -2.82
C SER A 28 19.30 14.97 -3.46
N SER A 29 18.52 15.73 -2.71
CA SER A 29 17.80 16.92 -3.21
C SER A 29 18.71 18.11 -3.55
N ALA A 30 19.98 18.11 -3.14
CA ALA A 30 20.93 19.17 -3.48
C ALA A 30 21.33 19.14 -4.98
N ASN A 31 21.33 17.96 -5.61
CA ASN A 31 21.78 17.75 -6.99
C ASN A 31 20.64 17.59 -8.02
N GLY A 32 19.39 17.89 -7.66
CA GLY A 32 18.26 17.84 -8.61
C GLY A 32 17.78 16.45 -9.00
N ASN A 33 18.43 15.38 -8.56
CA ASN A 33 18.08 14.02 -8.94
C ASN A 33 16.99 13.45 -8.01
N SER A 34 15.77 13.34 -8.53
CA SER A 34 14.61 12.78 -7.85
C SER A 34 14.13 11.49 -8.54
N ILE A 35 15.07 10.70 -9.07
CA ILE A 35 14.73 9.41 -9.71
C ILE A 35 13.93 8.56 -8.75
N GLY A 36 12.80 8.05 -9.22
CA GLY A 36 11.89 7.21 -8.46
C GLY A 36 10.85 7.95 -7.61
N LEU A 37 10.85 9.28 -7.57
CA LEU A 37 9.76 10.06 -6.99
C LEU A 37 8.78 10.49 -8.10
N MET A 38 7.49 10.23 -7.92
CA MET A 38 6.46 10.79 -8.81
C MET A 38 6.35 12.30 -8.62
N HIS A 39 6.43 12.76 -7.36
CA HIS A 39 6.42 14.19 -7.02
C HIS A 39 7.58 14.53 -6.09
N ARG A 40 8.37 15.54 -6.48
CA ARG A 40 9.46 16.04 -5.64
C ARG A 40 8.94 16.71 -4.37
N LYS A 41 7.82 17.44 -4.47
CA LYS A 41 7.12 18.11 -3.38
C LYS A 41 5.62 18.03 -3.58
N ILE A 42 4.87 17.87 -2.50
CA ILE A 42 3.41 17.94 -2.46
C ILE A 42 3.02 18.90 -1.33
N GLY A 43 2.29 19.97 -1.63
CA GLY A 43 1.91 20.98 -0.65
C GLY A 43 3.08 21.62 0.10
N GLY A 44 4.27 21.65 -0.53
CA GLY A 44 5.52 22.11 0.09
C GLY A 44 6.32 21.02 0.81
N TYR A 45 5.74 19.87 1.10
CA TYR A 45 6.37 18.76 1.80
C TYR A 45 7.28 17.92 0.87
N ARG A 46 8.49 17.61 1.33
CA ARG A 46 9.43 16.66 0.73
C ARG A 46 9.28 15.28 1.39
N PRO A 47 9.83 14.20 0.79
CA PRO A 47 9.92 12.90 1.47
C PRO A 47 10.56 12.97 2.85
N SER A 48 11.64 13.73 3.01
CA SER A 48 12.38 13.92 4.28
C SER A 48 11.65 14.77 5.34
N ASP A 49 10.49 15.32 5.01
CA ASP A 49 9.63 15.97 6.01
C ASP A 49 8.71 14.97 6.74
N ILE A 50 8.68 13.71 6.30
CA ILE A 50 7.96 12.63 6.98
C ILE A 50 8.81 12.13 8.15
N GLU A 51 8.21 12.08 9.34
CA GLU A 51 8.82 11.57 10.57
C GLU A 51 7.98 10.42 11.13
N VAL A 52 8.61 9.28 11.39
CA VAL A 52 7.98 8.18 12.11
C VAL A 52 8.09 8.47 13.60
N VAL A 53 6.94 8.66 14.26
CA VAL A 53 6.87 9.04 15.68
C VAL A 53 6.26 7.95 16.57
N ALA A 54 5.55 6.98 15.96
CA ALA A 54 5.04 5.79 16.63
C ALA A 54 5.08 4.59 15.69
N ALA A 55 5.25 3.40 16.22
CA ALA A 55 5.30 2.18 15.42
C ALA A 55 4.78 0.98 16.22
N PHE A 56 4.00 0.12 15.55
CA PHE A 56 3.46 -1.10 16.13
C PHE A 56 3.80 -2.31 15.25
N ASP A 57 4.27 -3.36 15.87
CA ASP A 57 4.50 -4.67 15.25
C ASP A 57 4.24 -5.75 16.28
N ILE A 58 4.13 -7.00 15.85
CA ILE A 58 3.92 -8.15 16.74
C ILE A 58 5.19 -9.00 16.91
N ASP A 59 6.18 -8.82 16.04
CA ASP A 59 7.37 -9.65 16.00
C ASP A 59 8.36 -9.30 17.11
N ARG A 60 8.70 -10.31 17.94
CA ARG A 60 9.63 -10.15 19.07
C ARG A 60 11.03 -9.67 18.69
N ARG A 61 11.43 -9.79 17.43
CA ARG A 61 12.72 -9.30 16.92
C ARG A 61 12.73 -7.80 16.62
N LYS A 62 11.56 -7.19 16.56
CA LYS A 62 11.33 -5.77 16.22
C LYS A 62 10.84 -4.97 17.41
N VAL A 63 9.91 -5.54 18.19
CA VAL A 63 9.37 -4.88 19.39
C VAL A 63 10.49 -4.54 20.38
N GLY A 64 10.47 -3.31 20.88
CA GLY A 64 11.51 -2.77 21.78
C GLY A 64 12.72 -2.15 21.07
N SER A 65 12.82 -2.26 19.75
CA SER A 65 13.88 -1.63 18.94
C SER A 65 13.41 -0.31 18.33
N ASP A 66 14.35 0.63 18.12
CA ASP A 66 14.07 1.81 17.29
C ASP A 66 13.72 1.38 15.85
N VAL A 67 12.75 2.06 15.25
CA VAL A 67 12.27 1.77 13.88
C VAL A 67 13.43 1.71 12.89
N SER A 68 14.44 2.58 13.02
CA SER A 68 15.62 2.61 12.13
C SER A 68 16.41 1.29 12.10
N ARG A 69 16.28 0.46 13.13
CA ARG A 69 16.91 -0.86 13.25
C ARG A 69 15.89 -1.97 12.96
N ALA A 70 14.69 -1.85 13.48
CA ALA A 70 13.62 -2.84 13.33
C ALA A 70 13.28 -3.13 11.85
N ILE A 71 13.37 -2.14 10.98
CA ILE A 71 13.11 -2.29 9.53
C ILE A 71 14.06 -3.26 8.83
N PHE A 72 15.22 -3.58 9.41
CA PHE A 72 16.18 -4.55 8.87
C PHE A 72 16.11 -5.93 9.55
N SER A 73 15.27 -6.07 10.58
CA SER A 73 15.11 -7.33 11.30
C SER A 73 14.28 -8.33 10.47
N PRO A 74 14.58 -9.64 10.57
CA PRO A 74 13.75 -10.67 9.98
C PRO A 74 12.26 -10.52 10.42
N PRO A 75 11.32 -10.94 9.57
CA PRO A 75 11.47 -11.63 8.28
C PRO A 75 11.64 -10.66 7.09
N ASN A 76 11.98 -9.38 7.34
CA ASN A 76 12.16 -8.42 6.27
C ASN A 76 13.30 -8.86 5.34
N CYS A 77 13.03 -8.82 4.04
CA CYS A 77 13.94 -9.25 2.99
C CYS A 77 13.96 -8.27 1.80
N THR A 78 13.40 -7.08 1.98
CA THR A 78 13.41 -6.04 0.94
C THR A 78 14.83 -5.54 0.66
N LYS A 79 15.02 -5.00 -0.54
CA LYS A 79 16.31 -4.43 -0.96
C LYS A 79 16.75 -3.34 0.00
N ILE A 80 18.03 -3.41 0.43
CA ILE A 80 18.66 -2.35 1.20
C ILE A 80 19.28 -1.36 0.20
N PHE A 81 18.67 -0.20 0.04
CA PHE A 81 19.14 0.89 -0.83
C PHE A 81 19.57 2.13 -0.04
N CYS A 82 19.32 2.12 1.28
CA CYS A 82 19.78 3.13 2.22
C CYS A 82 20.17 2.44 3.54
N GLU A 83 21.46 2.19 3.76
CA GLU A 83 21.97 1.51 4.95
C GLU A 83 22.00 2.41 6.19
N LYS A 84 22.27 3.70 5.98
CA LYS A 84 22.43 4.68 7.07
C LYS A 84 21.13 5.39 7.34
N ILE A 85 20.34 4.82 8.26
CA ILE A 85 19.10 5.42 8.72
C ILE A 85 19.36 6.18 10.02
N LYS A 86 18.94 7.43 10.06
CA LYS A 86 18.96 8.23 11.30
C LYS A 86 18.05 7.60 12.35
N LEU A 87 18.47 7.60 13.61
CA LEU A 87 17.61 7.18 14.70
C LEU A 87 16.31 7.99 14.65
N THR A 88 15.18 7.27 14.67
CA THR A 88 13.86 7.92 14.62
C THR A 88 13.41 8.38 16.00
N GLY A 89 13.89 7.75 17.06
CA GLY A 89 13.38 7.91 18.42
C GLY A 89 12.07 7.16 18.65
N ALA A 90 11.45 6.64 17.62
CA ALA A 90 10.23 5.84 17.71
C ALA A 90 10.61 4.38 18.01
N ILE A 91 10.30 3.92 19.21
CA ILE A 91 10.48 2.53 19.61
C ILE A 91 9.26 1.73 19.16
N VAL A 92 9.49 0.63 18.45
CA VAL A 92 8.42 -0.28 18.05
C VAL A 92 7.74 -0.86 19.27
N LYS A 93 6.45 -0.61 19.41
CA LYS A 93 5.60 -1.15 20.48
C LYS A 93 4.93 -2.44 20.03
N MET A 94 4.61 -3.30 20.99
CA MET A 94 3.76 -4.45 20.72
C MET A 94 2.37 -4.00 20.29
N GLY A 95 1.84 -4.60 19.24
CA GLY A 95 0.48 -4.37 18.75
C GLY A 95 -0.50 -5.47 19.17
N CYS A 96 -1.72 -5.41 18.65
CA CYS A 96 -2.69 -6.50 18.76
C CYS A 96 -2.55 -7.46 17.59
N VAL A 97 -2.44 -8.76 17.85
CA VAL A 97 -2.24 -9.79 16.82
C VAL A 97 -3.54 -10.03 16.02
N LEU A 98 -4.66 -10.23 16.72
CA LEU A 98 -5.96 -10.54 16.12
C LEU A 98 -5.83 -11.60 15.01
N ASP A 99 -6.25 -11.25 13.76
CA ASP A 99 -6.10 -12.09 12.57
C ASP A 99 -4.83 -11.80 11.76
N GLY A 100 -3.90 -10.99 12.30
CA GLY A 100 -2.66 -10.59 11.63
C GLY A 100 -1.61 -11.69 11.49
N CYS A 101 -1.65 -12.72 12.34
CA CYS A 101 -0.75 -13.88 12.29
C CYS A 101 -1.56 -15.19 12.25
N PRO A 102 -1.89 -15.69 11.05
CA PRO A 102 -2.71 -16.90 10.93
C PRO A 102 -1.91 -18.17 11.28
N PRO A 103 -2.58 -19.25 11.72
CA PRO A 103 -1.91 -20.47 12.22
C PRO A 103 -0.90 -21.09 11.27
N HIS A 104 -1.16 -21.10 9.95
CA HIS A 104 -0.25 -21.68 8.95
C HIS A 104 1.11 -20.96 8.87
N MET A 105 1.24 -19.76 9.44
CA MET A 105 2.51 -19.05 9.53
C MET A 105 3.38 -19.51 10.70
N GLN A 106 2.79 -20.16 11.71
CA GLN A 106 3.52 -20.57 12.92
C GLN A 106 4.51 -21.71 12.65
N ASP A 107 4.20 -22.59 11.69
CA ASP A 107 5.01 -23.77 11.34
C ASP A 107 6.06 -23.49 10.25
N GLN A 108 6.26 -22.21 9.90
CA GLN A 108 7.20 -21.80 8.87
C GLN A 108 8.61 -21.54 9.43
N ASP A 109 9.61 -21.48 8.53
CA ASP A 109 10.97 -21.10 8.88
C ASP A 109 10.98 -19.76 9.65
N PRO A 110 11.56 -19.72 10.86
CA PRO A 110 11.60 -18.51 11.69
C PRO A 110 12.18 -17.28 10.99
N LEU A 111 13.05 -17.44 10.00
CA LEU A 111 13.60 -16.31 9.23
C LEU A 111 12.63 -15.75 8.19
N ARG A 112 11.52 -16.43 7.94
CA ARG A 112 10.56 -16.10 6.87
C ARG A 112 9.14 -15.82 7.39
N THR A 113 8.89 -16.07 8.67
CA THR A 113 7.59 -15.90 9.30
C THR A 113 7.63 -14.89 10.43
N PHE A 114 6.44 -14.56 10.94
CA PHE A 114 6.25 -13.74 12.14
C PHE A 114 6.48 -14.57 13.39
N LEU A 115 7.11 -13.95 14.40
CA LEU A 115 7.31 -14.54 15.73
C LEU A 115 6.65 -13.63 16.78
N PRO A 116 5.32 -13.74 16.97
CA PRO A 116 4.59 -12.85 17.89
C PRO A 116 5.07 -12.99 19.33
N LEU A 117 5.04 -11.86 20.06
CA LEU A 117 5.13 -11.89 21.52
C LEU A 117 3.83 -12.42 22.13
N GLU A 118 3.93 -13.07 23.29
CA GLU A 118 2.78 -13.63 23.98
C GLU A 118 1.84 -12.55 24.57
N LYS A 119 2.42 -11.46 25.08
CA LYS A 119 1.65 -10.38 25.70
C LYS A 119 1.34 -9.28 24.69
N GLU A 120 0.07 -9.14 24.35
CA GLU A 120 -0.44 -8.06 23.51
C GLU A 120 -0.63 -6.75 24.29
N THR A 121 -0.66 -5.65 23.54
CA THR A 121 -0.99 -4.33 24.04
C THR A 121 -2.50 -4.11 24.00
N THR A 122 -3.06 -3.39 24.95
CA THR A 122 -4.48 -3.05 24.95
C THR A 122 -4.81 -1.94 23.96
N ARG A 123 -6.11 -1.81 23.63
CA ARG A 123 -6.59 -0.72 22.78
C ARG A 123 -6.27 0.65 23.35
N GLU A 124 -6.44 0.80 24.65
CA GLU A 124 -6.22 2.05 25.39
C GLU A 124 -4.74 2.47 25.36
N GLU A 125 -3.83 1.51 25.52
CA GLU A 125 -2.39 1.73 25.42
C GLU A 125 -1.98 2.17 24.01
N ILE A 126 -2.55 1.57 22.96
CA ILE A 126 -2.30 1.98 21.56
C ILE A 126 -2.79 3.42 21.34
N ILE A 127 -4.00 3.75 21.76
CA ILE A 127 -4.56 5.10 21.60
C ILE A 127 -3.74 6.12 22.41
N ALA A 128 -3.30 5.77 23.60
CA ALA A 128 -2.45 6.63 24.43
C ALA A 128 -1.10 6.89 23.73
N GLU A 129 -0.45 5.86 23.17
CA GLU A 129 0.81 6.02 22.42
C GLU A 129 0.61 6.92 21.19
N LEU A 130 -0.46 6.73 20.42
CA LEU A 130 -0.79 7.56 19.26
C LEU A 130 -0.94 9.05 19.64
N LYS A 131 -1.62 9.34 20.76
CA LYS A 131 -1.80 10.71 21.26
C LYS A 131 -0.51 11.30 21.79
N ASN A 132 0.25 10.52 22.59
CA ASN A 132 1.50 10.96 23.22
C ASN A 132 2.60 11.25 22.19
N SER A 133 2.67 10.44 21.12
CA SER A 133 3.61 10.66 20.03
C SER A 133 3.27 11.86 19.15
N SER A 134 2.07 12.44 19.32
CA SER A 134 1.54 13.51 18.47
C SER A 134 1.52 13.12 16.98
N ALA A 135 1.29 11.86 16.66
CA ALA A 135 1.08 11.41 15.29
C ALA A 135 -0.11 12.16 14.65
N GLU A 136 -0.03 12.43 13.37
CA GLU A 136 -1.08 13.10 12.58
C GLU A 136 -1.77 12.11 11.66
N LEU A 137 -1.05 11.11 11.20
CA LEU A 137 -1.50 10.10 10.26
C LEU A 137 -1.09 8.71 10.73
N MET A 138 -1.92 7.72 10.45
CA MET A 138 -1.56 6.31 10.60
C MET A 138 -1.43 5.66 9.23
N VAL A 139 -0.34 4.94 9.01
CA VAL A 139 -0.04 4.17 7.79
C VAL A 139 -0.18 2.70 8.09
N ASN A 140 -1.10 2.03 7.41
CA ASN A 140 -1.39 0.61 7.61
C ASN A 140 -0.62 -0.25 6.60
N TYR A 141 0.26 -1.13 7.12
CA TYR A 141 1.05 -2.12 6.41
C TYR A 141 0.89 -3.53 6.99
N LEU A 142 -0.26 -3.82 7.59
CA LEU A 142 -0.57 -5.16 8.09
C LEU A 142 -0.56 -6.20 6.95
N PRO A 143 -0.36 -7.49 7.26
CA PRO A 143 -0.39 -8.56 6.26
C PRO A 143 -1.76 -8.68 5.58
N VAL A 144 -1.76 -9.16 4.34
CA VAL A 144 -3.00 -9.45 3.60
C VAL A 144 -3.91 -10.39 4.40
N GLY A 145 -5.21 -10.09 4.42
CA GLY A 145 -6.22 -10.85 5.17
C GLY A 145 -6.33 -10.51 6.64
N SER A 146 -5.65 -9.44 7.12
CA SER A 146 -5.79 -8.91 8.47
C SER A 146 -7.01 -7.99 8.58
N GLU A 147 -8.20 -8.56 8.38
CA GLU A 147 -9.47 -7.82 8.33
C GLU A 147 -9.83 -7.21 9.69
N GLN A 148 -9.76 -8.01 10.75
CA GLN A 148 -10.09 -7.55 12.11
C GLN A 148 -9.05 -6.57 12.62
N ALA A 149 -7.76 -6.87 12.43
CA ALA A 149 -6.67 -6.00 12.86
C ALA A 149 -6.73 -4.65 12.14
N THR A 150 -7.00 -4.61 10.84
CA THR A 150 -7.13 -3.35 10.10
C THR A 150 -8.27 -2.48 10.62
N ARG A 151 -9.46 -3.07 10.84
CA ARG A 151 -10.60 -2.34 11.40
C ARG A 151 -10.34 -1.87 12.84
N PHE A 152 -9.64 -2.67 13.61
CA PHE A 152 -9.20 -2.29 14.95
C PHE A 152 -8.30 -1.05 14.92
N TYR A 153 -7.23 -1.05 14.10
CA TYR A 153 -6.32 0.10 14.01
C TYR A 153 -6.96 1.33 13.34
N ALA A 154 -7.83 1.15 12.36
CA ALA A 154 -8.63 2.26 11.82
C ALA A 154 -9.51 2.90 12.90
N GLY A 155 -10.08 2.09 13.81
CA GLY A 155 -10.81 2.56 14.98
C GLY A 155 -9.93 3.31 15.98
N CYS A 156 -8.71 2.84 16.24
CA CYS A 156 -7.74 3.53 17.09
C CYS A 156 -7.33 4.88 16.48
N ALA A 157 -7.08 4.93 15.17
CA ALA A 157 -6.76 6.16 14.46
C ALA A 157 -7.87 7.21 14.59
N LEU A 158 -9.13 6.81 14.35
CA LEU A 158 -10.31 7.67 14.53
C LEU A 158 -10.43 8.23 15.97
N GLU A 159 -10.17 7.41 16.97
CA GLU A 159 -10.28 7.81 18.37
C GLU A 159 -9.13 8.71 18.81
N ALA A 160 -7.95 8.47 18.24
CA ALA A 160 -6.79 9.33 18.47
C ALA A 160 -6.81 10.62 17.63
N GLY A 161 -7.72 10.75 16.66
CA GLY A 161 -7.83 11.94 15.81
C GLY A 161 -6.82 11.98 14.67
N LEU A 162 -6.45 10.81 14.11
CA LEU A 162 -5.49 10.68 13.02
C LEU A 162 -6.17 10.44 11.67
N GLY A 163 -5.62 11.03 10.60
CA GLY A 163 -5.90 10.56 9.24
C GLY A 163 -5.35 9.15 9.01
N PHE A 164 -5.85 8.45 7.98
CA PHE A 164 -5.54 7.04 7.76
C PHE A 164 -5.18 6.76 6.30
N VAL A 165 -4.03 6.10 6.09
CA VAL A 165 -3.59 5.63 4.77
C VAL A 165 -3.59 4.11 4.78
N ASN A 166 -4.55 3.50 4.08
CA ASN A 166 -4.74 2.05 4.05
C ASN A 166 -4.07 1.43 2.83
N ASN A 167 -2.90 0.84 3.04
CA ASN A 167 -2.11 0.26 1.96
C ASN A 167 -2.43 -1.21 1.67
N ILE A 168 -3.34 -1.84 2.41
CA ILE A 168 -3.67 -3.25 2.26
C ILE A 168 -5.10 -3.46 1.75
N PRO A 169 -5.42 -4.62 1.17
CA PRO A 169 -6.73 -4.90 0.57
C PRO A 169 -7.80 -5.27 1.60
N VAL A 170 -7.95 -4.46 2.64
CA VAL A 170 -9.08 -4.48 3.56
C VAL A 170 -9.88 -3.21 3.34
N PHE A 171 -11.19 -3.33 3.13
CA PHE A 171 -12.01 -2.21 2.70
C PHE A 171 -12.36 -1.31 3.88
N ILE A 172 -11.73 -0.13 3.89
CA ILE A 172 -11.95 0.98 4.83
C ILE A 172 -12.40 2.22 4.06
N ALA A 173 -11.63 2.68 3.08
CA ALA A 173 -11.98 3.86 2.28
C ALA A 173 -13.17 3.57 1.36
N SER A 174 -13.27 2.36 0.84
CA SER A 174 -14.37 1.91 -0.03
C SER A 174 -15.60 1.37 0.72
N ASP A 175 -15.53 1.24 2.04
CA ASP A 175 -16.68 0.90 2.89
C ASP A 175 -17.40 2.19 3.31
N PRO A 176 -18.69 2.38 2.92
CA PRO A 176 -19.45 3.61 3.23
C PRO A 176 -19.57 3.92 4.72
N ALA A 177 -19.65 2.89 5.57
CA ALA A 177 -19.78 3.08 7.02
C ALA A 177 -18.45 3.62 7.61
N TRP A 178 -17.32 3.10 7.20
CA TRP A 178 -16.01 3.63 7.60
C TRP A 178 -15.74 5.00 7.01
N ALA A 179 -16.02 5.20 5.71
CA ALA A 179 -15.89 6.48 5.04
C ALA A 179 -16.66 7.59 5.79
N LYS A 180 -17.92 7.30 6.20
CA LYS A 180 -18.73 8.23 6.98
C LYS A 180 -18.09 8.56 8.33
N ARG A 181 -17.54 7.57 9.06
CA ARG A 181 -16.90 7.79 10.37
C ARG A 181 -15.71 8.74 10.28
N PHE A 182 -14.88 8.64 9.21
CA PHE A 182 -13.78 9.56 8.97
C PHE A 182 -14.27 10.95 8.58
N ALA A 183 -15.31 11.03 7.75
CA ALA A 183 -15.94 12.30 7.38
C ALA A 183 -16.55 13.02 8.59
N ASP A 184 -17.30 12.31 9.44
CA ASP A 184 -17.93 12.87 10.65
C ASP A 184 -16.89 13.46 11.62
N LYS A 185 -15.65 12.97 11.61
CA LYS A 185 -14.55 13.47 12.42
C LYS A 185 -13.65 14.47 11.69
N ASN A 186 -13.97 14.78 10.44
CA ASN A 186 -13.14 15.62 9.56
C ASN A 186 -11.68 15.14 9.45
N LEU A 187 -11.47 13.82 9.37
CA LEU A 187 -10.15 13.18 9.24
C LEU A 187 -10.00 12.60 7.83
N PRO A 188 -8.89 12.86 7.12
CA PRO A 188 -8.68 12.34 5.78
C PRO A 188 -8.41 10.84 5.78
N LEU A 189 -8.88 10.17 4.73
CA LEU A 189 -8.75 8.73 4.50
C LEU A 189 -8.35 8.48 3.05
N ILE A 190 -7.27 7.71 2.85
CA ILE A 190 -6.83 7.20 1.53
C ILE A 190 -6.81 5.67 1.57
N GLY A 191 -7.34 5.02 0.56
CA GLY A 191 -7.34 3.55 0.41
C GLY A 191 -8.21 3.11 -0.76
N ASP A 192 -8.30 1.83 -1.00
CA ASP A 192 -7.68 0.69 -0.29
C ASP A 192 -6.75 -0.08 -1.24
N ASP A 193 -5.77 -0.83 -0.70
CA ASP A 193 -4.82 -1.63 -1.47
C ASP A 193 -3.90 -0.77 -2.38
N ILE A 194 -2.78 -0.32 -1.84
CA ILE A 194 -1.83 0.57 -2.53
C ILE A 194 -1.38 -0.01 -3.88
N LYS A 195 -1.36 0.81 -4.91
CA LYS A 195 -0.69 0.52 -6.18
C LYS A 195 0.83 0.59 -6.00
N ALA A 196 1.57 0.03 -6.93
CA ALA A 196 3.00 0.28 -7.06
C ALA A 196 3.25 1.26 -8.21
N GLN A 197 4.43 1.88 -8.30
CA GLN A 197 4.76 2.82 -9.38
C GLN A 197 4.69 2.12 -10.75
N MET A 198 5.44 1.03 -10.90
CA MET A 198 5.43 0.15 -12.08
C MET A 198 5.16 -1.28 -11.62
N GLY A 199 3.93 -1.53 -11.16
CA GLY A 199 3.49 -2.84 -10.72
C GLY A 199 2.63 -3.56 -11.74
N ALA A 200 2.44 -4.86 -11.53
CA ALA A 200 1.67 -5.70 -12.45
C ALA A 200 0.24 -5.17 -12.70
N THR A 201 -0.41 -4.60 -11.69
CA THR A 201 -1.76 -4.01 -11.86
C THR A 201 -1.73 -2.80 -12.79
N ILE A 202 -0.77 -1.88 -12.63
CA ILE A 202 -0.65 -0.68 -13.48
C ILE A 202 -0.35 -1.07 -14.92
N VAL A 203 0.60 -2.00 -15.13
CA VAL A 203 0.95 -2.48 -16.48
C VAL A 203 -0.23 -3.17 -17.13
N HIS A 204 -0.95 -4.02 -16.40
CA HIS A 204 -2.13 -4.73 -16.90
C HIS A 204 -3.26 -3.75 -17.26
N ARG A 205 -3.55 -2.78 -16.38
CA ARG A 205 -4.53 -1.70 -16.67
C ARG A 205 -4.15 -0.93 -17.93
N ALA A 206 -2.89 -0.52 -18.06
CA ALA A 206 -2.40 0.22 -19.23
C ALA A 206 -2.56 -0.59 -20.53
N LEU A 207 -2.29 -1.91 -20.50
CA LEU A 207 -2.48 -2.79 -21.66
C LEU A 207 -3.95 -2.87 -22.06
N VAL A 208 -4.85 -3.19 -21.14
CA VAL A 208 -6.28 -3.35 -21.48
C VAL A 208 -6.93 -2.01 -21.85
N ASP A 209 -6.50 -0.89 -21.27
CA ASP A 209 -6.95 0.44 -21.68
C ASP A 209 -6.43 0.80 -23.09
N LEU A 210 -5.19 0.41 -23.42
CA LEU A 210 -4.66 0.55 -24.78
C LEU A 210 -5.50 -0.24 -25.79
N PHE A 211 -5.88 -1.48 -25.47
CA PHE A 211 -6.78 -2.29 -26.32
C PHE A 211 -8.09 -1.53 -26.56
N ARG A 212 -8.73 -1.05 -25.49
CA ARG A 212 -9.96 -0.28 -25.56
C ARG A 212 -9.82 0.97 -26.43
N LYS A 213 -8.76 1.79 -26.21
CA LYS A 213 -8.47 3.02 -26.97
C LYS A 213 -8.18 2.77 -28.45
N ARG A 214 -7.71 1.56 -28.80
CA ARG A 214 -7.39 1.15 -30.17
C ARG A 214 -8.49 0.33 -30.84
N GLY A 215 -9.68 0.17 -30.22
CA GLY A 215 -10.80 -0.59 -30.77
C GLY A 215 -10.57 -2.11 -30.78
N VAL A 216 -9.64 -2.61 -29.99
CA VAL A 216 -9.37 -4.04 -29.85
C VAL A 216 -10.23 -4.58 -28.71
N LYS A 217 -11.02 -5.61 -28.98
CA LYS A 217 -11.85 -6.26 -27.97
C LYS A 217 -11.00 -7.25 -27.17
N VAL A 218 -10.90 -7.05 -25.86
CA VAL A 218 -10.31 -8.04 -24.96
C VAL A 218 -11.27 -9.21 -24.83
N VAL A 219 -10.78 -10.44 -25.03
CA VAL A 219 -11.56 -11.68 -24.94
C VAL A 219 -11.31 -12.39 -23.63
N ARG A 220 -10.03 -12.50 -23.22
CA ARG A 220 -9.62 -13.08 -21.94
C ARG A 220 -8.25 -12.58 -21.53
N THR A 221 -7.99 -12.64 -20.24
CA THR A 221 -6.71 -12.22 -19.69
C THR A 221 -6.39 -12.92 -18.38
N TYR A 222 -5.08 -13.09 -18.11
CA TYR A 222 -4.62 -13.49 -16.78
C TYR A 222 -3.42 -12.67 -16.33
N GLN A 223 -3.23 -12.63 -15.01
CA GLN A 223 -2.04 -12.14 -14.34
C GLN A 223 -1.65 -13.11 -13.23
N LEU A 224 -0.52 -13.79 -13.39
CA LEU A 224 0.05 -14.69 -12.41
C LEU A 224 1.21 -13.98 -11.72
N ASN A 225 1.27 -14.03 -10.40
CA ASN A 225 2.31 -13.34 -9.63
C ASN A 225 3.02 -14.32 -8.71
N THR A 226 4.34 -14.36 -8.76
CA THR A 226 5.19 -15.10 -7.82
C THR A 226 6.08 -14.14 -7.05
N GLY A 227 6.44 -14.49 -5.82
CA GLY A 227 7.36 -13.73 -4.97
C GLY A 227 7.82 -14.57 -3.80
N GLY A 228 8.81 -14.11 -3.05
CA GLY A 228 9.44 -14.88 -1.99
C GLY A 228 9.43 -14.20 -0.61
N ASN A 229 8.71 -13.09 -0.46
CA ASN A 229 8.58 -12.41 0.82
C ASN A 229 7.46 -13.03 1.70
N THR A 230 7.40 -12.58 2.94
CA THR A 230 6.44 -13.09 3.94
C THR A 230 4.98 -12.89 3.52
N ASP A 231 4.65 -11.85 2.74
CA ASP A 231 3.27 -11.65 2.27
C ASP A 231 2.87 -12.74 1.26
N PHE A 232 3.77 -13.14 0.35
CA PHE A 232 3.53 -14.27 -0.55
C PHE A 232 3.38 -15.60 0.21
N LEU A 233 4.19 -15.82 1.24
CA LEU A 233 4.05 -16.99 2.12
C LEU A 233 2.68 -16.99 2.84
N ASN A 234 2.28 -15.85 3.41
CA ASN A 234 0.97 -15.67 4.04
C ASN A 234 -0.18 -15.92 3.06
N MET A 235 -0.02 -15.54 1.80
CA MET A 235 -1.04 -15.71 0.75
C MET A 235 -1.21 -17.15 0.23
N LEU A 236 -0.38 -18.10 0.63
CA LEU A 236 -0.62 -19.52 0.36
C LEU A 236 -1.93 -20.01 1.01
N ASN A 237 -2.34 -19.39 2.10
CA ASN A 237 -3.69 -19.58 2.62
C ASN A 237 -4.73 -18.81 1.80
N ARG A 238 -5.36 -19.49 0.88
CA ARG A 238 -6.30 -18.91 -0.08
C ARG A 238 -7.56 -18.32 0.55
N THR A 239 -7.93 -18.73 1.77
CA THR A 239 -9.09 -18.17 2.47
C THR A 239 -8.91 -16.69 2.84
N ARG A 240 -7.67 -16.23 2.91
CA ARG A 240 -7.31 -14.84 3.22
C ARG A 240 -7.28 -13.91 1.99
N LEU A 241 -7.58 -14.43 0.80
CA LEU A 241 -7.38 -13.71 -0.46
C LEU A 241 -8.63 -13.05 -1.03
N ALA A 242 -9.80 -13.22 -0.42
CA ALA A 242 -11.07 -12.76 -0.99
C ALA A 242 -11.03 -11.27 -1.36
N SER A 243 -10.73 -10.39 -0.41
CA SER A 243 -10.63 -8.93 -0.64
C SER A 243 -9.54 -8.58 -1.65
N LYS A 244 -8.38 -9.26 -1.58
CA LYS A 244 -7.26 -9.03 -2.52
C LYS A 244 -7.60 -9.43 -3.96
N LYS A 245 -8.31 -10.56 -4.14
CA LYS A 245 -8.78 -11.00 -5.46
C LYS A 245 -9.76 -10.00 -6.04
N THR A 246 -10.74 -9.58 -5.25
CA THR A 246 -11.73 -8.56 -5.63
C THR A 246 -11.02 -7.25 -6.02
N SER A 247 -10.16 -6.72 -5.16
CA SER A 247 -9.42 -5.47 -5.40
C SER A 247 -8.66 -5.49 -6.73
N LYS A 248 -7.88 -6.53 -6.99
CA LYS A 248 -7.07 -6.63 -8.21
C LYS A 248 -7.90 -6.84 -9.47
N THR A 249 -8.93 -7.68 -9.39
CA THR A 249 -9.81 -7.97 -10.54
C THR A 249 -10.59 -6.71 -10.93
N GLU A 250 -11.19 -6.03 -9.95
CA GLU A 250 -11.91 -4.78 -10.18
C GLU A 250 -11.00 -3.67 -10.73
N ALA A 251 -9.76 -3.58 -10.23
CA ALA A 251 -8.79 -2.61 -10.75
C ALA A 251 -8.57 -2.77 -12.26
N VAL A 252 -8.48 -3.99 -12.78
CA VAL A 252 -8.29 -4.24 -14.22
C VAL A 252 -9.60 -4.12 -14.98
N GLN A 253 -10.68 -4.70 -14.47
CA GLN A 253 -12.01 -4.64 -15.10
C GLN A 253 -12.52 -3.21 -15.28
N SER A 254 -12.20 -2.30 -14.36
CA SER A 254 -12.70 -0.91 -14.38
C SER A 254 -12.23 -0.06 -15.56
N VAL A 255 -11.16 -0.46 -16.25
CA VAL A 255 -10.64 0.26 -17.43
C VAL A 255 -10.92 -0.46 -18.77
N MET A 256 -11.62 -1.57 -18.72
CA MET A 256 -12.11 -2.27 -19.92
C MET A 256 -13.37 -1.59 -20.47
N GLY A 257 -13.62 -1.71 -21.77
CA GLY A 257 -14.89 -1.26 -22.38
C GLY A 257 -16.06 -2.12 -21.93
N ASP A 258 -15.89 -3.44 -22.09
CA ASP A 258 -16.84 -4.45 -21.63
C ASP A 258 -16.21 -5.27 -20.50
N ARG A 259 -16.98 -5.55 -19.46
CA ARG A 259 -16.53 -6.46 -18.39
C ARG A 259 -16.44 -7.89 -18.92
N LEU A 260 -15.35 -8.57 -18.57
CA LEU A 260 -15.22 -10.01 -18.83
C LEU A 260 -15.99 -10.80 -17.77
N VAL A 261 -16.52 -11.95 -18.20
CA VAL A 261 -17.05 -12.96 -17.26
C VAL A 261 -15.89 -13.58 -16.47
N ASP A 262 -16.18 -14.07 -15.27
CA ASP A 262 -15.17 -14.55 -14.32
C ASP A 262 -14.26 -15.66 -14.87
N GLU A 263 -14.77 -16.47 -15.81
CA GLU A 263 -14.01 -17.53 -16.47
C GLU A 263 -12.93 -17.00 -17.43
N ASN A 264 -13.08 -15.76 -17.91
CA ASN A 264 -12.19 -15.13 -18.88
C ASN A 264 -11.18 -14.16 -18.26
N ILE A 265 -11.19 -14.01 -16.92
CA ILE A 265 -10.24 -13.18 -16.20
C ILE A 265 -9.70 -13.88 -14.95
N HIS A 266 -8.38 -13.98 -14.87
CA HIS A 266 -7.72 -14.53 -13.67
C HIS A 266 -6.60 -13.61 -13.20
N ILE A 267 -6.75 -13.01 -12.02
CA ILE A 267 -5.73 -12.14 -11.42
C ILE A 267 -5.51 -12.56 -9.98
N GLY A 268 -4.29 -12.97 -9.66
CA GLY A 268 -4.02 -13.40 -8.29
C GLY A 268 -2.55 -13.59 -7.97
N PRO A 269 -2.23 -13.75 -6.67
CA PRO A 269 -1.00 -14.41 -6.29
C PRO A 269 -1.08 -15.86 -6.78
N SER A 270 0.01 -16.34 -7.37
CA SER A 270 0.04 -17.68 -7.94
C SER A 270 0.80 -18.62 -7.04
N ASP A 271 2.02 -18.22 -6.60
CA ASP A 271 2.87 -19.09 -5.79
C ASP A 271 3.91 -18.31 -4.97
N TYR A 272 4.50 -19.01 -3.99
CA TYR A 272 5.59 -18.57 -3.15
C TYR A 272 6.90 -19.24 -3.58
N VAL A 273 7.89 -18.45 -3.94
CA VAL A 273 9.22 -18.91 -4.38
C VAL A 273 10.27 -18.28 -3.47
N PRO A 274 10.75 -18.99 -2.43
CA PRO A 274 11.54 -18.41 -1.33
C PRO A 274 12.77 -17.60 -1.73
N TRP A 275 13.50 -18.01 -2.77
CA TRP A 275 14.73 -17.33 -3.21
C TRP A 275 14.47 -16.05 -4.01
N GLN A 276 13.23 -15.76 -4.40
CA GLN A 276 12.87 -14.48 -4.99
C GLN A 276 12.93 -13.35 -3.97
N LEU A 277 12.86 -13.64 -2.68
CA LEU A 277 12.83 -12.64 -1.61
C LEU A 277 11.73 -11.60 -1.87
N ASP A 278 12.06 -10.31 -1.90
CA ASP A 278 11.11 -9.24 -2.18
C ASP A 278 10.92 -8.97 -3.70
N ASN A 279 11.65 -9.68 -4.56
CA ASN A 279 11.46 -9.59 -6.01
C ASN A 279 10.16 -10.30 -6.39
N LYS A 280 9.30 -9.57 -7.10
CA LYS A 280 8.02 -10.05 -7.62
C LYS A 280 8.09 -10.20 -9.11
N ILE A 281 7.72 -11.38 -9.59
CA ILE A 281 7.58 -11.65 -11.02
C ILE A 281 6.10 -11.77 -11.35
N ALA A 282 5.66 -11.03 -12.36
CA ALA A 282 4.32 -11.12 -12.91
C ALA A 282 4.37 -11.58 -14.36
N PHE A 283 3.51 -12.53 -14.70
CA PHE A 283 3.24 -12.95 -16.06
C PHE A 283 1.84 -12.47 -16.42
N ILE A 284 1.74 -11.64 -17.45
CA ILE A 284 0.48 -11.03 -17.90
C ILE A 284 0.25 -11.46 -19.34
N ARG A 285 -0.91 -12.06 -19.61
CA ARG A 285 -1.37 -12.38 -20.95
C ARG A 285 -2.70 -11.67 -21.20
N VAL A 286 -2.80 -11.02 -22.34
CA VAL A 286 -4.03 -10.40 -22.84
C VAL A 286 -4.32 -10.92 -24.23
N GLU A 287 -5.47 -11.56 -24.42
CA GLU A 287 -5.94 -12.04 -25.71
C GLU A 287 -7.10 -11.16 -26.20
N GLY A 288 -7.08 -10.82 -27.46
CA GLY A 288 -8.05 -9.91 -28.05
C GLY A 288 -8.39 -10.21 -29.50
N ARG A 289 -9.30 -9.39 -30.03
CA ARG A 289 -9.75 -9.41 -31.41
C ARG A 289 -9.51 -8.04 -32.03
N LEU A 290 -8.81 -8.08 -33.19
CA LEU A 290 -8.51 -6.92 -34.00
C LEU A 290 -9.58 -6.69 -35.09
N PHE A 291 -9.29 -5.74 -35.99
CA PHE A 291 -10.09 -5.52 -37.20
C PHE A 291 -10.32 -6.83 -37.95
N GLY A 292 -11.56 -7.05 -38.40
CA GLY A 292 -11.94 -8.29 -39.11
C GLY A 292 -12.02 -9.53 -38.20
N ASP A 293 -12.14 -9.33 -36.88
CA ASP A 293 -12.19 -10.41 -35.87
C ASP A 293 -10.89 -11.27 -35.81
N VAL A 294 -9.78 -10.73 -36.30
CA VAL A 294 -8.49 -11.44 -36.31
C VAL A 294 -7.96 -11.53 -34.86
N PRO A 295 -7.56 -12.74 -34.40
CA PRO A 295 -7.04 -12.91 -33.06
C PRO A 295 -5.66 -12.28 -32.87
N MET A 296 -5.39 -11.80 -31.65
CA MET A 296 -4.08 -11.39 -31.23
C MET A 296 -3.86 -11.70 -29.74
N GLU A 297 -2.62 -11.77 -29.33
CA GLU A 297 -2.23 -11.95 -27.94
C GLU A 297 -0.99 -11.15 -27.62
N ILE A 298 -0.87 -10.75 -26.33
CA ILE A 298 0.34 -10.18 -25.76
C ILE A 298 0.71 -11.00 -24.53
N ASP A 299 1.95 -11.45 -24.47
CA ASP A 299 2.58 -12.00 -23.28
C ASP A 299 3.65 -11.05 -22.78
N LEU A 300 3.57 -10.71 -21.48
CA LEU A 300 4.47 -9.80 -20.82
C LEU A 300 4.97 -10.41 -19.52
N LYS A 301 6.28 -10.36 -19.29
CA LYS A 301 6.91 -10.68 -18.01
C LYS A 301 7.44 -9.39 -17.37
N LEU A 302 7.02 -9.12 -16.14
CA LEU A 302 7.51 -8.01 -15.32
C LEU A 302 8.25 -8.59 -14.11
N SER A 303 9.43 -8.06 -13.81
CA SER A 303 10.19 -8.38 -12.60
C SER A 303 10.57 -7.09 -11.88
N VAL A 304 10.16 -6.93 -10.61
CA VAL A 304 10.37 -5.71 -9.82
C VAL A 304 10.59 -6.03 -8.35
N GLU A 305 11.34 -5.19 -7.66
CA GLU A 305 11.38 -5.20 -6.18
C GLU A 305 10.05 -4.60 -5.66
N ASP A 306 9.20 -5.42 -5.02
CA ASP A 306 7.80 -5.09 -4.73
C ASP A 306 7.67 -3.94 -3.71
N SER A 307 8.40 -4.02 -2.61
CA SER A 307 8.26 -3.07 -1.50
C SER A 307 8.81 -1.67 -1.82
N PRO A 308 10.01 -1.49 -2.42
CA PRO A 308 10.45 -0.18 -2.88
C PRO A 308 9.50 0.45 -3.91
N ASN A 309 8.95 -0.37 -4.81
CA ASN A 309 8.01 0.04 -5.84
C ASN A 309 6.70 0.58 -5.23
N SER A 310 6.21 -0.04 -4.14
CA SER A 310 5.03 0.45 -3.41
C SER A 310 5.33 1.67 -2.54
N ALA A 311 6.52 1.75 -1.93
CA ALA A 311 6.93 2.87 -1.09
C ALA A 311 6.97 4.19 -1.88
N GLY A 312 7.36 4.15 -3.17
CA GLY A 312 7.34 5.30 -4.06
C GLY A 312 5.94 5.89 -4.28
N VAL A 313 4.87 5.11 -4.08
CA VAL A 313 3.48 5.58 -4.12
C VAL A 313 3.02 6.01 -2.73
N ALA A 314 3.32 5.21 -1.71
CA ALA A 314 2.90 5.48 -0.34
C ALA A 314 3.43 6.83 0.19
N ILE A 315 4.63 7.23 -0.22
CA ILE A 315 5.25 8.51 0.16
C ILE A 315 4.44 9.71 -0.36
N ASP A 316 3.80 9.57 -1.51
CA ASP A 316 2.91 10.58 -2.08
C ASP A 316 1.53 10.57 -1.42
N ALA A 317 0.98 9.38 -1.17
CA ALA A 317 -0.28 9.22 -0.46
C ALA A 317 -0.24 9.86 0.94
N ILE A 318 0.85 9.63 1.69
CA ILE A 318 1.08 10.26 3.01
C ILE A 318 1.09 11.80 2.90
N ARG A 319 1.81 12.35 1.90
CA ARG A 319 1.89 13.79 1.71
C ARG A 319 0.55 14.39 1.26
N CYS A 320 -0.20 13.72 0.40
CA CYS A 320 -1.56 14.13 0.03
C CYS A 320 -2.51 14.11 1.24
N CYS A 321 -2.42 13.08 2.08
CA CYS A 321 -3.22 12.99 3.30
C CYS A 321 -2.89 14.14 4.26
N LYS A 322 -1.61 14.51 4.40
CA LYS A 322 -1.19 15.68 5.20
C LYS A 322 -1.71 17.00 4.61
N VAL A 323 -1.64 17.17 3.29
CA VAL A 323 -2.18 18.37 2.62
C VAL A 323 -3.68 18.50 2.87
N ALA A 324 -4.42 17.40 2.87
CA ALA A 324 -5.83 17.41 3.23
C ALA A 324 -6.06 17.88 4.67
N LEU A 325 -5.28 17.36 5.63
CA LEU A 325 -5.34 17.82 7.02
C LEU A 325 -5.08 19.33 7.13
N ASP A 326 -4.05 19.84 6.45
CA ASP A 326 -3.68 21.26 6.49
C ASP A 326 -4.76 22.16 5.87
N ARG A 327 -5.55 21.62 4.93
CA ARG A 327 -6.67 22.32 4.28
C ARG A 327 -8.01 22.13 5.03
N GLY A 328 -8.04 21.31 6.09
CA GLY A 328 -9.28 20.96 6.78
C GLY A 328 -10.22 20.07 5.98
N ILE A 329 -9.69 19.28 5.04
CA ILE A 329 -10.45 18.35 4.21
C ILE A 329 -10.45 16.97 4.88
N GLY A 330 -11.63 16.51 5.30
CA GLY A 330 -11.84 15.20 5.92
C GLY A 330 -12.63 14.25 5.04
N GLY A 331 -12.75 13.00 5.53
CA GLY A 331 -13.38 11.92 4.79
C GLY A 331 -12.45 11.30 3.74
N VAL A 332 -13.03 10.53 2.83
CA VAL A 332 -12.26 9.86 1.77
C VAL A 332 -11.75 10.88 0.76
N LEU A 333 -10.45 10.84 0.49
CA LEU A 333 -9.83 11.61 -0.58
C LEU A 333 -9.97 10.84 -1.89
N HIS A 334 -10.98 11.16 -2.68
CA HIS A 334 -11.34 10.41 -3.89
C HIS A 334 -10.24 10.46 -4.96
N SER A 335 -9.71 11.65 -5.26
CA SER A 335 -8.66 11.81 -6.26
C SER A 335 -7.36 11.09 -5.89
N PRO A 336 -6.79 11.26 -4.68
CA PRO A 336 -5.65 10.48 -4.21
C PRO A 336 -5.94 8.98 -4.15
N SER A 337 -7.10 8.55 -3.65
CA SER A 337 -7.46 7.13 -3.56
C SER A 337 -7.55 6.49 -4.95
N ALA A 338 -8.16 7.14 -5.93
CA ALA A 338 -8.27 6.62 -7.30
C ALA A 338 -6.88 6.45 -7.96
N TYR A 339 -5.96 7.37 -7.69
CA TYR A 339 -4.63 7.32 -8.28
C TYR A 339 -3.70 6.32 -7.56
N PHE A 340 -3.70 6.34 -6.22
CA PHE A 340 -2.75 5.56 -5.42
C PHE A 340 -3.23 4.17 -5.03
N SER A 341 -4.54 3.86 -5.12
CA SER A 341 -5.10 2.60 -4.63
C SER A 341 -5.74 1.77 -5.74
N LYS A 342 -5.73 0.42 -5.57
CA LYS A 342 -6.34 -0.52 -6.50
C LYS A 342 -7.85 -0.62 -6.32
N HIS A 343 -8.33 -0.41 -5.09
CA HIS A 343 -9.75 -0.47 -4.74
C HIS A 343 -10.22 0.84 -4.08
N PRO A 344 -10.21 1.97 -4.81
CA PRO A 344 -10.74 3.22 -4.31
C PRO A 344 -12.28 3.17 -4.27
N PRO A 345 -12.94 4.05 -3.50
CA PRO A 345 -14.40 4.18 -3.53
C PRO A 345 -14.97 4.50 -4.91
N VAL A 346 -14.21 5.26 -5.71
CA VAL A 346 -14.55 5.60 -7.09
C VAL A 346 -13.40 5.21 -8.00
N GLN A 347 -13.65 4.26 -8.89
CA GLN A 347 -12.68 3.86 -9.91
C GLN A 347 -12.63 4.92 -11.03
N MET A 348 -11.42 5.24 -11.47
CA MET A 348 -11.14 6.14 -12.59
C MET A 348 -10.16 5.48 -13.56
N THR A 349 -10.10 5.95 -14.80
CA THR A 349 -8.98 5.63 -15.67
C THR A 349 -7.69 6.22 -15.10
N ASP A 350 -6.53 5.67 -15.44
CA ASP A 350 -5.27 6.17 -14.87
C ASP A 350 -4.97 7.60 -15.32
N ASP A 351 -5.34 7.97 -16.56
CA ASP A 351 -5.23 9.35 -17.08
C ASP A 351 -6.14 10.34 -16.31
N GLU A 352 -7.35 9.93 -15.97
CA GLU A 352 -8.29 10.73 -15.21
C GLU A 352 -7.85 10.88 -13.76
N ALA A 353 -7.48 9.77 -13.12
CA ALA A 353 -6.98 9.77 -11.74
C ALA A 353 -5.73 10.64 -11.60
N PHE A 354 -4.79 10.56 -12.57
CA PHE A 354 -3.61 11.41 -12.60
C PHE A 354 -3.97 12.91 -12.67
N ARG A 355 -4.86 13.29 -13.59
CA ARG A 355 -5.31 14.70 -13.69
C ARG A 355 -5.98 15.18 -12.41
N CYS A 356 -6.84 14.34 -11.80
CA CYS A 356 -7.54 14.70 -10.57
C CYS A 356 -6.58 14.86 -9.39
N VAL A 357 -5.61 13.98 -9.22
CA VAL A 357 -4.63 14.11 -8.13
C VAL A 357 -3.71 15.32 -8.32
N GLU A 358 -3.32 15.63 -9.56
CA GLU A 358 -2.57 16.84 -9.87
C GLU A 358 -3.35 18.12 -9.51
N GLN A 359 -4.65 18.15 -9.83
CA GLN A 359 -5.52 19.27 -9.44
C GLN A 359 -5.65 19.38 -7.92
N PHE A 360 -5.81 18.24 -7.22
CA PHE A 360 -5.81 18.20 -5.76
C PHE A 360 -4.50 18.75 -5.17
N ILE A 361 -3.36 18.31 -5.69
CA ILE A 361 -2.03 18.78 -5.22
C ILE A 361 -1.90 20.30 -5.37
N ARG A 362 -2.31 20.86 -6.50
CA ARG A 362 -2.26 22.31 -6.75
C ARG A 362 -3.28 23.11 -5.95
N GLY A 363 -4.34 22.50 -5.47
CA GLY A 363 -5.45 23.16 -4.79
C GLY A 363 -6.56 23.64 -5.72
N ASP A 364 -6.54 23.21 -6.99
CA ASP A 364 -7.59 23.47 -7.98
C ASP A 364 -8.83 22.59 -7.76
N ARG A 365 -8.72 21.59 -6.89
CA ARG A 365 -9.77 20.64 -6.52
C ARG A 365 -9.65 20.29 -5.05
N GLU A 366 -10.75 20.27 -4.34
CA GLU A 366 -10.75 19.92 -2.91
C GLU A 366 -10.64 18.40 -2.70
N ASN A 367 -11.28 17.59 -3.57
CA ASN A 367 -11.32 16.15 -3.43
C ASN A 367 -11.55 15.41 -4.78
#